data_1a736ff2273185f8eb28804589738610
#
_entry.id   1a736ff2273185f8eb28804589738610
#
_cell.length_a   1.000
_cell.length_b   1.000
_cell.length_c   1.000
_cell.angle_alpha   90.00
_cell.angle_beta   90.00
_cell.angle_gamma   90.00
#
_symmetry.space_group_name_H-M   'P 1'
#
loop_
_entity.id
_entity.type
_entity.pdbx_description
1 polymer ?
#
loop_
_entity_poly.entity_id
_entity_poly.type
_entity_poly.pdbx_seq_one_letter_code
_entity_poly.pdbx_strand_id
1 'polypeptide(L)'
;DAATGEHGDLLDIIRESCGLVDFHDVADEARRFLNLPRSEQEPSPNSARPPAQTGSPEAARRLFAMSQPMMRTLAETYLRNRGITPLHEAGALRFHPRCYYRPDDYSPTEIWPAMITRVTDLDGRITGAHRTWLNPAGFDLVRLGKAPIDTPRRAMGDLLGNAVRFGVATDVLAAGEGIETMLSLRCVLPTLPMAAALSANHLAALLLPPTLRRLYIARDNDAAGDGAAIALTERARSAGVEAITWTPRRGDFNEDLRGIGVDVLAAALRIELIPQDVARFMHVDAAETG
;
A
#
# COMPACT_ATOMS: atom_id res chain seq x y z
N ASP A 1 -36.18 8.34 -6.36
CA ASP A 1 -37.58 8.63 -6.66
C ASP A 1 -37.66 9.25 -8.07
N ALA A 2 -38.48 8.64 -8.94
CA ALA A 2 -38.63 9.12 -10.31
C ALA A 2 -39.32 10.50 -10.42
N ALA A 3 -39.94 10.97 -9.36
CA ALA A 3 -40.66 12.27 -9.31
C ALA A 3 -39.77 13.42 -8.80
N THR A 4 -38.77 13.14 -7.99
CA THR A 4 -37.90 14.17 -7.36
C THR A 4 -36.47 14.16 -7.91
N GLY A 5 -36.09 13.13 -8.68
CA GLY A 5 -34.72 12.99 -9.19
C GLY A 5 -33.68 12.62 -8.11
N GLU A 6 -34.11 12.34 -6.90
CA GLU A 6 -33.21 11.95 -5.81
C GLU A 6 -32.80 10.49 -5.95
N HIS A 7 -31.49 10.24 -5.84
CA HIS A 7 -30.87 8.92 -5.85
C HIS A 7 -30.24 8.69 -4.48
N GLY A 8 -30.59 7.60 -3.82
CA GLY A 8 -30.04 7.17 -2.56
C GLY A 8 -29.91 5.64 -2.51
N ASP A 9 -29.07 5.14 -1.63
CA ASP A 9 -28.96 3.70 -1.35
C ASP A 9 -30.01 3.26 -0.30
N LEU A 10 -29.99 1.98 0.05
CA LEU A 10 -30.93 1.41 1.03
C LEU A 10 -30.80 2.06 2.41
N LEU A 11 -29.61 2.51 2.79
CA LEU A 11 -29.36 3.18 4.07
C LEU A 11 -29.92 4.61 4.08
N ASP A 12 -29.93 5.29 2.94
CA ASP A 12 -30.56 6.62 2.80
C ASP A 12 -32.07 6.52 2.96
N ILE A 13 -32.71 5.47 2.42
CA ILE A 13 -34.14 5.20 2.62
C ILE A 13 -34.48 4.99 4.10
N ILE A 14 -33.65 4.21 4.82
CA ILE A 14 -33.83 3.98 6.26
C ILE A 14 -33.63 5.28 7.04
N ARG A 15 -32.61 6.07 6.69
CA ARG A 15 -32.33 7.37 7.31
C ARG A 15 -33.53 8.29 7.23
N GLU A 16 -34.10 8.46 6.05
CA GLU A 16 -35.26 9.35 5.81
C GLU A 16 -36.54 8.79 6.45
N SER A 17 -36.81 7.50 6.31
CA SER A 17 -38.03 6.87 6.83
C SER A 17 -38.10 6.87 8.35
N CYS A 18 -36.94 6.79 9.02
CA CYS A 18 -36.86 6.72 10.49
C CYS A 18 -36.42 8.06 11.12
N GLY A 19 -36.11 9.08 10.32
CA GLY A 19 -35.65 10.38 10.80
C GLY A 19 -34.30 10.32 11.54
N LEU A 20 -33.43 9.37 11.17
CA LEU A 20 -32.15 9.14 11.81
C LEU A 20 -31.08 10.04 11.18
N VAL A 21 -30.22 10.63 12.02
CA VAL A 21 -29.14 11.56 11.57
C VAL A 21 -27.78 10.87 11.64
N ASP A 22 -27.58 10.02 12.62
CA ASP A 22 -26.30 9.31 12.84
C ASP A 22 -26.24 8.01 12.04
N PHE A 23 -25.09 7.77 11.40
CA PHE A 23 -24.88 6.56 10.58
C PHE A 23 -24.97 5.26 11.40
N HIS A 24 -24.54 5.32 12.67
CA HIS A 24 -24.59 4.15 13.56
C HIS A 24 -26.03 3.74 13.83
N ASP A 25 -26.93 4.71 14.08
CA ASP A 25 -28.35 4.47 14.33
C ASP A 25 -29.06 3.94 13.07
N VAL A 26 -28.69 4.44 11.89
CA VAL A 26 -29.16 3.94 10.59
C VAL A 26 -28.72 2.49 10.36
N ALA A 27 -27.46 2.18 10.67
CA ALA A 27 -26.92 0.82 10.53
C ALA A 27 -27.57 -0.18 11.54
N ASP A 28 -27.86 0.27 12.76
CA ASP A 28 -28.54 -0.54 13.77
C ASP A 28 -30.00 -0.80 13.38
N GLU A 29 -30.69 0.19 12.82
CA GLU A 29 -32.07 0.00 12.31
C GLU A 29 -32.10 -0.92 11.10
N ALA A 30 -31.12 -0.81 10.18
CA ALA A 30 -30.96 -1.74 9.05
C ALA A 30 -30.75 -3.18 9.52
N ARG A 31 -29.91 -3.40 10.55
CA ARG A 31 -29.70 -4.73 11.14
C ARG A 31 -30.97 -5.27 11.79
N ARG A 32 -31.71 -4.41 12.49
CA ARG A 32 -33.00 -4.76 13.13
C ARG A 32 -34.02 -5.19 12.09
N PHE A 33 -34.13 -4.45 10.99
CA PHE A 33 -35.03 -4.77 9.89
C PHE A 33 -34.69 -6.10 9.22
N LEU A 34 -33.38 -6.40 9.06
CA LEU A 34 -32.90 -7.64 8.45
C LEU A 34 -32.87 -8.82 9.42
N ASN A 35 -33.35 -8.67 10.67
CA ASN A 35 -33.30 -9.70 11.73
C ASN A 35 -31.88 -10.28 11.92
N LEU A 36 -30.84 -9.50 11.65
CA LEU A 36 -29.46 -9.93 11.88
C LEU A 36 -29.19 -9.90 13.39
N PRO A 37 -28.59 -10.95 13.96
CA PRO A 37 -28.23 -10.95 15.37
C PRO A 37 -27.33 -9.74 15.64
N ARG A 38 -27.69 -8.98 16.70
CA ARG A 38 -26.80 -7.97 17.24
C ARG A 38 -25.52 -8.71 17.60
N SER A 39 -24.42 -8.37 16.96
CA SER A 39 -23.12 -8.84 17.40
C SER A 39 -22.94 -8.27 18.81
N GLU A 40 -23.24 -9.06 19.82
CA GLU A 40 -22.79 -8.84 21.19
C GLU A 40 -21.27 -9.06 21.19
N GLN A 41 -20.55 -8.17 20.53
CA GLN A 41 -19.22 -7.88 20.96
C GLN A 41 -19.39 -7.13 22.28
N GLU A 42 -19.34 -7.90 23.40
CA GLU A 42 -18.93 -7.30 24.66
C GLU A 42 -17.77 -6.36 24.34
N PRO A 43 -17.79 -5.10 24.78
CA PRO A 43 -16.65 -4.21 24.58
C PRO A 43 -15.48 -4.90 25.26
N SER A 44 -14.64 -5.51 24.44
CA SER A 44 -13.35 -6.00 24.89
C SER A 44 -12.70 -4.80 25.57
N PRO A 45 -12.21 -4.88 26.82
CA PRO A 45 -11.69 -3.72 27.56
C PRO A 45 -10.50 -3.03 26.86
N ASN A 46 -10.17 -3.50 25.66
CA ASN A 46 -9.11 -2.99 24.79
C ASN A 46 -9.62 -2.20 23.56
N SER A 47 -10.93 -2.01 23.34
CA SER A 47 -11.48 -1.45 22.10
C SER A 47 -11.75 0.07 22.10
N ALA A 48 -11.33 0.80 23.13
CA ALA A 48 -11.63 2.23 23.26
C ALA A 48 -10.38 3.14 23.41
N ARG A 49 -9.20 2.69 22.96
CA ARG A 49 -8.04 3.58 22.94
C ARG A 49 -7.92 4.26 21.59
N PRO A 50 -8.04 5.61 21.53
CA PRO A 50 -7.81 6.31 20.28
C PRO A 50 -6.40 5.99 19.77
N PRO A 51 -6.22 5.75 18.46
CA PRO A 51 -4.89 5.52 17.91
C PRO A 51 -4.00 6.72 18.20
N ALA A 52 -2.72 6.47 18.51
CA ALA A 52 -1.73 7.51 18.71
C ALA A 52 -1.77 8.51 17.54
N GLN A 53 -1.71 9.81 17.86
CA GLN A 53 -1.81 10.88 16.85
C GLN A 53 -0.88 10.61 15.66
N THR A 54 -1.41 10.70 14.46
CA THR A 54 -0.63 10.64 13.22
C THR A 54 0.27 11.87 13.17
N GLY A 55 1.60 11.66 13.09
CA GLY A 55 2.57 12.76 13.03
C GLY A 55 2.41 13.61 11.77
N SER A 56 2.88 14.86 11.84
CA SER A 56 2.80 15.81 10.72
C SER A 56 3.79 15.50 9.59
N PRO A 57 3.61 16.09 8.38
CA PRO A 57 4.60 16.03 7.31
C PRO A 57 6.00 16.50 7.72
N GLU A 58 6.09 17.49 8.64
CA GLU A 58 7.36 17.96 9.20
C GLU A 58 8.05 16.89 10.03
N ALA A 59 7.29 16.16 10.85
CA ALA A 59 7.81 15.04 11.62
C ALA A 59 8.28 13.89 10.71
N ALA A 60 7.55 13.62 9.63
CA ALA A 60 7.93 12.64 8.62
C ALA A 60 9.25 13.03 7.92
N ARG A 61 9.40 14.28 7.51
CA ARG A 61 10.64 14.80 6.92
C ARG A 61 11.83 14.68 7.87
N ARG A 62 11.65 15.04 9.16
CA ARG A 62 12.69 14.88 10.19
C ARG A 62 13.07 13.42 10.38
N LEU A 63 12.09 12.54 10.52
CA LEU A 63 12.35 11.10 10.68
C LEU A 63 13.15 10.54 9.50
N PHE A 64 12.75 10.87 8.27
CA PHE A 64 13.45 10.42 7.09
C PHE A 64 14.88 11.01 7.00
N ALA A 65 15.06 12.28 7.35
CA ALA A 65 16.36 12.94 7.33
C ALA A 65 17.33 12.34 8.38
N MET A 66 16.84 11.97 9.56
CA MET A 66 17.64 11.34 10.63
C MET A 66 17.96 9.86 10.37
N SER A 67 17.30 9.25 9.39
CA SER A 67 17.52 7.86 9.04
C SER A 67 18.74 7.73 8.11
N GLN A 68 19.49 6.64 8.27
CA GLN A 68 20.68 6.36 7.48
C GLN A 68 20.35 5.59 6.18
N PRO A 69 21.28 5.53 5.21
CA PRO A 69 21.13 4.69 4.03
C PRO A 69 20.82 3.25 4.39
N MET A 70 19.97 2.58 3.58
CA MET A 70 19.46 1.25 3.86
C MET A 70 20.53 0.16 3.68
N MET A 71 21.50 0.33 2.78
CA MET A 71 22.49 -0.68 2.43
C MET A 71 23.34 -1.09 3.64
N ARG A 72 23.62 -2.39 3.77
CA ARG A 72 24.36 -3.02 4.88
C ARG A 72 23.67 -2.89 6.24
N THR A 73 22.33 -2.78 6.26
CA THR A 73 21.53 -2.70 7.46
C THR A 73 20.52 -3.84 7.55
N LEU A 74 19.81 -3.93 8.67
CA LEU A 74 18.73 -4.89 8.86
C LEU A 74 17.59 -4.68 7.84
N ALA A 75 17.38 -3.46 7.33
CA ALA A 75 16.39 -3.21 6.29
C ALA A 75 16.76 -3.87 4.94
N GLU A 76 18.03 -3.86 4.57
CA GLU A 76 18.49 -4.63 3.41
C GLU A 76 18.28 -6.14 3.62
N THR A 77 18.71 -6.66 4.78
CA THR A 77 18.53 -8.08 5.11
C THR A 77 17.04 -8.47 5.08
N TYR A 78 16.17 -7.63 5.61
CA TYR A 78 14.73 -7.82 5.57
C TYR A 78 14.20 -7.98 4.14
N LEU A 79 14.57 -7.07 3.24
CA LEU A 79 14.11 -7.11 1.85
C LEU A 79 14.71 -8.30 1.08
N ARG A 80 16.00 -8.60 1.29
CA ARG A 80 16.66 -9.77 0.66
C ARG A 80 16.01 -11.09 1.09
N ASN A 81 15.67 -11.24 2.36
CA ASN A 81 14.97 -12.42 2.87
C ASN A 81 13.54 -12.56 2.30
N ARG A 82 12.99 -11.50 1.73
CA ARG A 82 11.75 -11.51 0.97
C ARG A 82 11.94 -11.71 -0.54
N GLY A 83 13.16 -12.07 -0.96
CA GLY A 83 13.50 -12.28 -2.37
C GLY A 83 13.68 -10.99 -3.18
N ILE A 84 13.62 -9.83 -2.53
CA ILE A 84 13.70 -8.53 -3.22
C ILE A 84 15.17 -8.17 -3.45
N THR A 85 15.59 -8.28 -4.70
CA THR A 85 16.90 -7.93 -5.23
C THR A 85 16.72 -7.53 -6.71
N PRO A 86 17.41 -6.51 -7.24
CA PRO A 86 18.37 -5.59 -6.69
C PRO A 86 17.74 -4.39 -5.95
N LEU A 87 18.52 -3.75 -5.05
CA LEU A 87 18.07 -2.64 -4.21
C LEU A 87 18.78 -1.31 -4.51
N HIS A 88 19.44 -1.22 -5.69
CA HIS A 88 20.43 -0.16 -6.00
C HIS A 88 19.85 1.26 -6.09
N GLU A 89 18.55 1.42 -6.33
CA GLU A 89 17.92 2.73 -6.52
C GLU A 89 16.88 3.05 -5.44
N ALA A 90 17.05 2.51 -4.25
CA ALA A 90 16.07 2.65 -3.18
C ALA A 90 16.17 4.01 -2.43
N GLY A 91 16.32 5.12 -3.14
CA GLY A 91 16.37 6.46 -2.53
C GLY A 91 15.10 6.83 -1.73
N ALA A 92 14.01 6.07 -1.93
CA ALA A 92 12.80 6.16 -1.12
C ALA A 92 12.91 5.44 0.22
N LEU A 93 13.92 4.58 0.43
CA LEU A 93 14.09 3.73 1.58
C LEU A 93 15.29 4.17 2.42
N ARG A 94 15.11 4.17 3.73
CA ARG A 94 16.17 4.41 4.72
C ARG A 94 16.03 3.45 5.90
N PHE A 95 17.03 3.42 6.76
CA PHE A 95 17.04 2.63 7.98
C PHE A 95 17.23 3.51 9.21
N HIS A 96 16.40 3.29 10.23
CA HIS A 96 16.55 3.92 11.54
C HIS A 96 16.83 2.83 12.60
N PRO A 97 18.00 2.83 13.26
CA PRO A 97 18.38 1.75 14.17
C PRO A 97 17.57 1.72 15.47
N ARG A 98 16.97 2.86 15.86
CA ARG A 98 16.28 3.04 17.14
C ARG A 98 15.00 3.86 16.94
N CYS A 99 14.07 3.37 16.14
CA CYS A 99 12.80 4.04 15.87
C CYS A 99 11.81 3.77 17.01
N TYR A 100 11.23 4.84 17.54
CA TYR A 100 10.21 4.72 18.58
C TYR A 100 8.95 4.05 18.06
N TYR A 101 8.42 3.13 18.87
CA TYR A 101 7.12 2.51 18.73
C TYR A 101 6.29 2.76 19.98
N ARG A 102 5.06 3.17 19.80
CA ARG A 102 4.06 3.28 20.84
C ARG A 102 2.73 2.82 20.27
N PRO A 103 2.11 1.75 20.80
CA PRO A 103 0.84 1.26 20.26
C PRO A 103 -0.29 2.28 20.45
N ASP A 104 -0.34 2.93 21.61
CA ASP A 104 -1.31 3.96 21.99
C ASP A 104 -0.68 5.00 22.95
N ASP A 105 -1.43 6.04 23.34
CA ASP A 105 -0.93 7.14 24.17
C ASP A 105 -0.66 6.76 25.64
N TYR A 106 -1.11 5.58 26.08
CA TYR A 106 -0.99 5.10 27.46
C TYR A 106 0.11 4.05 27.62
N SER A 107 0.51 3.42 26.53
CA SER A 107 1.52 2.37 26.54
C SER A 107 2.94 2.95 26.62
N PRO A 108 3.88 2.24 27.22
CA PRO A 108 5.29 2.64 27.24
C PRO A 108 5.83 2.70 25.81
N THR A 109 6.77 3.62 25.59
CA THR A 109 7.47 3.72 24.32
C THR A 109 8.53 2.62 24.23
N GLU A 110 8.45 1.82 23.19
CA GLU A 110 9.46 0.84 22.82
C GLU A 110 10.40 1.39 21.75
N ILE A 111 11.55 0.75 21.59
CA ILE A 111 12.56 1.13 20.59
C ILE A 111 12.88 -0.10 19.74
N TRP A 112 12.64 0.01 18.44
CA TRP A 112 12.90 -1.04 17.45
C TRP A 112 13.68 -0.50 16.26
N PRO A 113 14.55 -1.27 15.63
CA PRO A 113 15.05 -0.91 14.32
C PRO A 113 13.90 -0.89 13.29
N ALA A 114 13.95 0.05 12.35
CA ALA A 114 12.88 0.18 11.37
C ALA A 114 13.41 0.55 9.98
N MET A 115 12.78 0.01 8.96
CA MET A 115 12.83 0.53 7.61
C MET A 115 11.88 1.74 7.54
N ILE A 116 12.41 2.86 7.06
CA ILE A 116 11.68 4.11 6.88
C ILE A 116 11.53 4.38 5.39
N THR A 117 10.29 4.55 4.93
CA THR A 117 10.03 4.92 3.54
C THR A 117 9.39 6.29 3.46
N ARG A 118 9.82 7.11 2.53
CA ARG A 118 9.21 8.43 2.29
C ARG A 118 7.97 8.30 1.44
N VAL A 119 6.89 8.96 1.87
CA VAL A 119 5.69 9.19 1.07
C VAL A 119 5.82 10.55 0.42
N THR A 120 5.54 10.66 -0.87
CA THR A 120 5.69 11.91 -1.62
C THR A 120 4.42 12.24 -2.42
N ASP A 121 4.21 13.53 -2.65
CA ASP A 121 3.28 14.03 -3.63
C ASP A 121 3.81 13.85 -5.08
N LEU A 122 3.08 14.39 -6.05
CA LEU A 122 3.48 14.32 -7.47
C LEU A 122 4.70 15.20 -7.80
N ASP A 123 4.98 16.21 -7.00
CA ASP A 123 6.15 17.07 -7.13
C ASP A 123 7.42 16.48 -6.45
N GLY A 124 7.28 15.31 -5.81
CA GLY A 124 8.37 14.64 -5.08
C GLY A 124 8.65 15.21 -3.69
N ARG A 125 7.79 16.13 -3.18
CA ARG A 125 7.92 16.64 -1.81
C ARG A 125 7.48 15.58 -0.81
N ILE A 126 8.22 15.42 0.28
CA ILE A 126 7.87 14.48 1.34
C ILE A 126 6.65 15.02 2.10
N THR A 127 5.55 14.29 2.00
CA THR A 127 4.28 14.55 2.69
C THR A 127 4.08 13.63 3.89
N GLY A 128 4.72 12.45 3.88
CA GLY A 128 4.61 11.47 4.94
C GLY A 128 5.80 10.51 4.99
N ALA A 129 5.76 9.62 5.96
CA ALA A 129 6.69 8.50 6.06
C ALA A 129 5.95 7.25 6.54
N HIS A 130 6.39 6.09 6.05
CA HIS A 130 5.95 4.81 6.56
C HIS A 130 7.10 4.13 7.30
N ARG A 131 6.79 3.52 8.44
CA ARG A 131 7.70 2.78 9.30
C ARG A 131 7.34 1.31 9.24
N THR A 132 8.32 0.46 8.94
CA THR A 132 8.23 -0.99 9.13
C THR A 132 9.25 -1.37 10.19
N TRP A 133 8.79 -1.65 11.42
CA TRP A 133 9.65 -2.10 12.50
C TRP A 133 10.09 -3.55 12.26
N LEU A 134 11.37 -3.79 12.46
CA LEU A 134 12.05 -5.02 12.09
C LEU A 134 12.49 -5.80 13.34
N ASN A 135 12.52 -7.12 13.22
CA ASN A 135 12.99 -8.01 14.27
C ASN A 135 14.52 -8.11 14.26
N PRO A 136 15.24 -7.58 15.27
CA PRO A 136 16.69 -7.69 15.34
C PRO A 136 17.18 -9.14 15.61
N ALA A 137 16.31 -10.01 16.15
CA ALA A 137 16.63 -11.42 16.38
C ALA A 137 16.64 -12.28 15.10
N GLY A 138 16.20 -11.70 13.98
CA GLY A 138 16.26 -12.36 12.67
C GLY A 138 14.92 -12.52 11.97
N PHE A 139 14.96 -13.29 10.89
CA PHE A 139 13.82 -13.54 10.02
C PHE A 139 13.11 -14.83 10.45
N ASP A 140 11.79 -14.75 10.62
CA ASP A 140 10.91 -15.90 10.80
C ASP A 140 9.85 -15.95 9.68
N LEU A 141 9.30 -17.13 9.39
CA LEU A 141 8.34 -17.33 8.31
C LEU A 141 6.96 -16.76 8.62
N VAL A 142 6.63 -16.50 9.90
CA VAL A 142 5.32 -15.99 10.31
C VAL A 142 5.27 -14.47 10.14
N ARG A 143 6.25 -13.76 10.70
CA ARG A 143 6.35 -12.30 10.66
C ARG A 143 7.16 -11.76 9.49
N LEU A 144 7.84 -12.65 8.79
CA LEU A 144 8.69 -12.32 7.64
C LEU A 144 9.71 -11.21 7.97
N GLY A 145 10.33 -11.29 9.16
CA GLY A 145 11.33 -10.34 9.64
C GLY A 145 10.80 -9.05 10.26
N LYS A 146 9.47 -8.89 10.39
CA LYS A 146 8.88 -7.76 11.12
C LYS A 146 8.99 -7.96 12.63
N ALA A 147 9.08 -6.86 13.38
CA ALA A 147 9.11 -6.86 14.84
C ALA A 147 7.89 -7.60 15.45
N PRO A 148 8.07 -8.33 16.57
CA PRO A 148 6.98 -9.03 17.25
C PRO A 148 6.14 -8.08 18.11
N ILE A 149 5.56 -7.07 17.50
CA ILE A 149 4.70 -6.04 18.08
C ILE A 149 3.35 -6.02 17.36
N ASP A 150 2.32 -5.47 17.96
CA ASP A 150 0.94 -5.53 17.46
C ASP A 150 0.80 -4.91 16.08
N THR A 151 1.41 -3.75 15.86
CA THR A 151 1.30 -3.01 14.59
C THR A 151 2.70 -2.74 14.03
N PRO A 152 3.37 -3.74 13.41
CA PRO A 152 4.75 -3.58 12.95
C PRO A 152 4.88 -2.66 11.71
N ARG A 153 3.80 -2.12 11.20
CA ARG A 153 3.77 -1.15 10.11
C ARG A 153 2.86 0.00 10.47
N ARG A 154 3.33 1.23 10.32
CA ARG A 154 2.52 2.43 10.56
C ARG A 154 3.03 3.60 9.75
N ALA A 155 2.12 4.30 9.10
CA ALA A 155 2.42 5.53 8.38
C ALA A 155 2.16 6.78 9.25
N MET A 156 2.70 7.92 8.82
CA MET A 156 2.51 9.23 9.45
C MET A 156 2.58 10.33 8.39
N GLY A 157 1.95 11.46 8.67
CA GLY A 157 1.89 12.64 7.80
C GLY A 157 0.64 12.66 6.92
N ASP A 158 0.71 13.39 5.81
CA ASP A 158 -0.36 13.51 4.83
C ASP A 158 -0.19 12.42 3.75
N LEU A 159 -1.08 11.44 3.77
CA LEU A 159 -0.96 10.20 3.00
C LEU A 159 -1.98 10.08 1.87
N LEU A 160 -3.15 10.71 1.99
CA LEU A 160 -4.24 10.51 1.05
C LEU A 160 -3.86 11.02 -0.36
N GLY A 161 -3.94 10.15 -1.35
CA GLY A 161 -3.52 10.45 -2.71
C GLY A 161 -2.00 10.40 -2.94
N ASN A 162 -1.19 10.41 -1.88
CA ASN A 162 0.26 10.33 -1.93
C ASN A 162 0.74 8.88 -1.84
N ALA A 163 2.00 8.62 -2.20
CA ALA A 163 2.55 7.26 -2.23
C ALA A 163 4.05 7.22 -1.98
N VAL A 164 4.55 6.04 -1.63
CA VAL A 164 5.97 5.73 -1.75
C VAL A 164 6.27 5.51 -3.23
N ARG A 165 7.10 6.37 -3.83
CA ARG A 165 7.38 6.36 -5.28
C ARG A 165 8.78 5.86 -5.57
N PHE A 166 8.85 4.96 -6.54
CA PHE A 166 10.09 4.39 -7.09
C PHE A 166 10.19 4.80 -8.56
N GLY A 167 11.13 5.69 -8.86
CA GLY A 167 11.23 6.34 -10.18
C GLY A 167 10.23 7.50 -10.34
N VAL A 168 10.31 8.14 -11.49
CA VAL A 168 9.46 9.28 -11.89
C VAL A 168 8.55 8.82 -13.02
N ALA A 169 7.25 8.85 -12.80
CA ALA A 169 6.27 8.50 -13.82
C ALA A 169 6.16 9.60 -14.87
N THR A 170 6.18 9.19 -16.14
CA THR A 170 5.90 10.05 -17.29
C THR A 170 4.53 9.70 -17.87
N ASP A 171 4.48 8.71 -18.72
CA ASP A 171 3.29 8.24 -19.44
C ASP A 171 2.79 6.86 -18.95
N VAL A 172 3.64 6.11 -18.23
CA VAL A 172 3.30 4.79 -17.66
C VAL A 172 3.67 4.76 -16.18
N LEU A 173 2.81 4.15 -15.37
CA LEU A 173 2.99 3.93 -13.94
C LEU A 173 2.44 2.56 -13.55
N ALA A 174 3.10 1.86 -12.63
CA ALA A 174 2.48 0.78 -11.89
C ALA A 174 2.17 1.25 -10.45
N ALA A 175 1.02 0.84 -9.92
CA ALA A 175 0.61 1.17 -8.55
C ALA A 175 0.02 -0.04 -7.83
N GLY A 176 0.26 -0.15 -6.54
CA GLY A 176 -0.28 -1.19 -5.67
C GLY A 176 -0.30 -0.74 -4.21
N GLU A 177 -0.75 -1.60 -3.32
CA GLU A 177 -0.86 -1.27 -1.91
C GLU A 177 0.47 -1.36 -1.18
N GLY A 178 1.12 -2.52 -1.27
CA GLY A 178 2.28 -2.87 -0.46
C GLY A 178 3.62 -2.36 -1.02
N ILE A 179 4.50 -1.90 -0.14
CA ILE A 179 5.88 -1.54 -0.50
C ILE A 179 6.60 -2.79 -1.03
N GLU A 180 6.46 -3.90 -0.33
CA GLU A 180 7.09 -5.17 -0.69
C GLU A 180 6.53 -5.74 -2.00
N THR A 181 5.23 -5.58 -2.25
CA THR A 181 4.56 -5.91 -3.52
C THR A 181 5.20 -5.15 -4.68
N MET A 182 5.31 -3.82 -4.57
CA MET A 182 5.88 -2.99 -5.62
C MET A 182 7.38 -3.23 -5.82
N LEU A 183 8.14 -3.46 -4.75
CA LEU A 183 9.56 -3.83 -4.86
C LEU A 183 9.77 -5.21 -5.47
N SER A 184 8.85 -6.16 -5.26
CA SER A 184 8.88 -7.47 -5.92
C SER A 184 8.69 -7.35 -7.43
N LEU A 185 7.76 -6.51 -7.86
CA LEU A 185 7.57 -6.19 -9.28
C LEU A 185 8.79 -5.49 -9.89
N ARG A 186 9.50 -4.64 -9.12
CA ARG A 186 10.75 -4.01 -9.58
C ARG A 186 11.89 -4.99 -9.79
N CYS A 187 11.86 -6.18 -9.18
CA CYS A 187 12.84 -7.23 -9.50
C CYS A 187 12.73 -7.70 -10.97
N VAL A 188 11.54 -7.58 -11.56
CA VAL A 188 11.25 -7.97 -12.94
C VAL A 188 11.20 -6.77 -13.88
N LEU A 189 10.73 -5.63 -13.40
CA LEU A 189 10.48 -4.40 -14.15
C LEU A 189 11.26 -3.23 -13.52
N PRO A 190 12.62 -3.25 -13.53
CA PRO A 190 13.43 -2.35 -12.72
C PRO A 190 13.30 -0.88 -13.13
N THR A 191 12.99 -0.59 -14.39
CA THR A 191 12.88 0.77 -14.94
C THR A 191 11.46 1.29 -14.99
N LEU A 192 10.43 0.45 -14.75
CA LEU A 192 9.05 0.90 -14.66
C LEU A 192 8.84 1.74 -13.41
N PRO A 193 8.36 3.00 -13.52
CA PRO A 193 8.00 3.79 -12.35
C PRO A 193 6.88 3.14 -11.56
N MET A 194 7.02 3.09 -10.22
CA MET A 194 6.07 2.41 -9.35
C MET A 194 5.66 3.26 -8.15
N ALA A 195 4.43 3.06 -7.66
CA ALA A 195 3.88 3.72 -6.49
C ALA A 195 3.26 2.69 -5.53
N ALA A 196 3.66 2.70 -4.25
CA ALA A 196 3.02 1.95 -3.19
C ALA A 196 2.15 2.90 -2.36
N ALA A 197 0.83 2.67 -2.35
CA ALA A 197 -0.14 3.55 -1.73
C ALA A 197 -0.35 3.29 -0.24
N LEU A 198 0.15 2.17 0.29
CA LEU A 198 0.17 1.76 1.70
C LEU A 198 -1.12 1.14 2.25
N SER A 199 -2.24 1.25 1.55
CA SER A 199 -3.50 0.57 1.85
C SER A 199 -4.45 0.61 0.67
N ALA A 200 -5.50 -0.23 0.68
CA ALA A 200 -6.56 -0.26 -0.32
C ALA A 200 -7.23 1.11 -0.50
N ASN A 201 -7.61 1.78 0.59
CA ASN A 201 -8.25 3.09 0.54
C ASN A 201 -7.33 4.16 -0.07
N HIS A 202 -6.04 4.14 0.23
CA HIS A 202 -5.08 5.06 -0.37
C HIS A 202 -4.81 4.73 -1.84
N LEU A 203 -4.83 3.44 -2.22
CA LEU A 203 -4.71 3.03 -3.61
C LEU A 203 -5.90 3.53 -4.44
N ALA A 204 -7.12 3.35 -3.93
CA ALA A 204 -8.34 3.89 -4.55
C ALA A 204 -8.28 5.42 -4.75
N ALA A 205 -7.64 6.15 -3.81
CA ALA A 205 -7.52 7.60 -3.82
C ALA A 205 -6.25 8.14 -4.50
N LEU A 206 -5.38 7.28 -5.04
CA LEU A 206 -4.05 7.66 -5.56
C LEU A 206 -4.14 8.80 -6.59
N LEU A 207 -3.33 9.84 -6.42
CA LEU A 207 -3.21 10.93 -7.40
C LEU A 207 -2.38 10.49 -8.60
N LEU A 208 -2.97 10.63 -9.78
CA LEU A 208 -2.35 10.27 -11.04
C LEU A 208 -1.65 11.48 -11.66
N PRO A 209 -0.41 11.32 -12.19
CA PRO A 209 0.26 12.37 -12.93
C PRO A 209 -0.58 12.80 -14.15
N PRO A 210 -0.63 14.10 -14.49
CA PRO A 210 -1.43 14.60 -15.62
C PRO A 210 -0.93 14.10 -16.98
N THR A 211 0.32 13.67 -17.05
CA THR A 211 0.93 13.09 -18.26
C THR A 211 0.66 11.61 -18.46
N LEU A 212 0.06 10.95 -17.44
CA LEU A 212 -0.14 9.51 -17.45
C LEU A 212 -1.06 9.08 -18.60
N ARG A 213 -0.68 8.03 -19.32
CA ARG A 213 -1.43 7.42 -20.39
C ARG A 213 -1.86 5.99 -20.05
N ARG A 214 -1.03 5.30 -19.24
CA ARG A 214 -1.28 3.91 -18.85
C ARG A 214 -0.94 3.69 -17.39
N LEU A 215 -1.83 2.97 -16.72
CA LEU A 215 -1.70 2.58 -15.33
C LEU A 215 -1.82 1.05 -15.21
N TYR A 216 -0.80 0.41 -14.69
CA TYR A 216 -0.87 -0.97 -14.23
C TYR A 216 -1.21 -0.99 -12.75
N ILE A 217 -2.24 -1.73 -12.36
CA ILE A 217 -2.72 -1.80 -10.97
C ILE A 217 -2.41 -3.19 -10.42
N ALA A 218 -1.40 -3.27 -9.56
CA ALA A 218 -1.04 -4.49 -8.84
C ALA A 218 -1.94 -4.62 -7.61
N ARG A 219 -3.04 -5.35 -7.74
CA ARG A 219 -3.97 -5.58 -6.62
C ARG A 219 -3.45 -6.66 -5.68
N ASP A 220 -3.81 -6.60 -4.40
CA ASP A 220 -3.70 -7.74 -3.50
C ASP A 220 -4.91 -8.67 -3.73
N ASN A 221 -4.74 -9.98 -3.51
CA ASN A 221 -5.75 -10.99 -3.86
C ASN A 221 -6.76 -11.19 -2.71
N ASP A 222 -7.41 -10.08 -2.34
CA ASP A 222 -8.48 -10.05 -1.35
C ASP A 222 -9.59 -9.06 -1.75
N ALA A 223 -10.69 -9.04 -0.98
CA ALA A 223 -11.84 -8.18 -1.29
C ALA A 223 -11.53 -6.68 -1.21
N ALA A 224 -10.59 -6.26 -0.35
CA ALA A 224 -10.19 -4.86 -0.23
C ALA A 224 -9.36 -4.43 -1.45
N GLY A 225 -8.42 -5.29 -1.89
CA GLY A 225 -7.63 -5.11 -3.11
C GLY A 225 -8.50 -5.07 -4.37
N ASP A 226 -9.53 -5.92 -4.45
CA ASP A 226 -10.52 -5.87 -5.55
C ASP A 226 -11.23 -4.52 -5.59
N GLY A 227 -11.77 -4.07 -4.47
CA GLY A 227 -12.47 -2.79 -4.38
C GLY A 227 -11.58 -1.60 -4.74
N ALA A 228 -10.33 -1.59 -4.25
CA ALA A 228 -9.37 -0.55 -4.56
C ALA A 228 -9.00 -0.52 -6.06
N ALA A 229 -8.78 -1.69 -6.66
CA ALA A 229 -8.45 -1.80 -8.08
C ALA A 229 -9.60 -1.34 -8.96
N ILE A 230 -10.85 -1.69 -8.63
CA ILE A 230 -12.05 -1.23 -9.35
C ILE A 230 -12.14 0.31 -9.27
N ALA A 231 -12.10 0.88 -8.07
CA ALA A 231 -12.24 2.32 -7.87
C ALA A 231 -11.13 3.11 -8.59
N LEU A 232 -9.87 2.65 -8.51
CA LEU A 232 -8.77 3.30 -9.19
C LEU A 232 -8.87 3.16 -10.71
N THR A 233 -9.34 2.00 -11.22
CA THR A 233 -9.59 1.78 -12.66
C THR A 233 -10.63 2.75 -13.20
N GLU A 234 -11.73 2.95 -12.50
CA GLU A 234 -12.79 3.89 -12.90
C GLU A 234 -12.27 5.33 -12.94
N ARG A 235 -11.51 5.75 -11.92
CA ARG A 235 -10.89 7.07 -11.89
C ARG A 235 -9.86 7.27 -12.99
N ALA A 236 -9.03 6.28 -13.27
CA ALA A 236 -8.05 6.31 -14.35
C ALA A 236 -8.76 6.47 -15.72
N ARG A 237 -9.77 5.67 -15.98
CA ARG A 237 -10.56 5.74 -17.23
C ARG A 237 -11.27 7.09 -17.38
N SER A 238 -11.84 7.63 -16.31
CA SER A 238 -12.46 8.95 -16.32
C SER A 238 -11.46 10.08 -16.62
N ALA A 239 -10.18 9.87 -16.29
CA ALA A 239 -9.08 10.76 -16.62
C ALA A 239 -8.45 10.50 -18.02
N GLY A 240 -9.00 9.58 -18.81
CA GLY A 240 -8.47 9.20 -20.12
C GLY A 240 -7.19 8.34 -20.05
N VAL A 241 -6.96 7.68 -18.92
CA VAL A 241 -5.82 6.78 -18.68
C VAL A 241 -6.26 5.33 -18.91
N GLU A 242 -5.53 4.59 -19.72
CA GLU A 242 -5.71 3.15 -19.87
C GLU A 242 -5.30 2.44 -18.58
N ALA A 243 -6.21 1.65 -17.98
CA ALA A 243 -5.95 0.93 -16.74
C ALA A 243 -6.00 -0.59 -16.98
N ILE A 244 -4.94 -1.27 -16.54
CA ILE A 244 -4.75 -2.72 -16.63
C ILE A 244 -4.48 -3.25 -15.24
N THR A 245 -5.28 -4.19 -14.78
CA THR A 245 -5.12 -4.78 -13.43
C THR A 245 -4.30 -6.06 -13.53
N TRP A 246 -3.24 -6.14 -12.71
CA TRP A 246 -2.47 -7.34 -12.48
C TRP A 246 -2.96 -8.06 -11.23
N THR A 247 -3.13 -9.36 -11.36
CA THR A 247 -3.60 -10.23 -10.28
C THR A 247 -2.51 -11.23 -9.91
N PRO A 248 -2.05 -11.27 -8.65
CA PRO A 248 -1.09 -12.26 -8.22
C PRO A 248 -1.74 -13.65 -8.19
N ARG A 249 -0.93 -14.69 -8.28
CA ARG A 249 -1.38 -16.09 -8.15
C ARG A 249 -1.65 -16.48 -6.70
N ARG A 250 -0.99 -15.78 -5.76
CA ARG A 250 -1.11 -15.97 -4.31
C ARG A 250 -1.80 -14.77 -3.66
N GLY A 251 -1.49 -14.45 -2.43
CA GLY A 251 -2.04 -13.31 -1.71
C GLY A 251 -1.55 -11.97 -2.26
N ASP A 252 -0.26 -11.86 -2.58
CA ASP A 252 0.36 -10.67 -3.16
C ASP A 252 1.56 -11.03 -4.07
N PHE A 253 2.12 -10.05 -4.79
CA PHE A 253 3.28 -10.28 -5.67
C PHE A 253 4.59 -10.56 -4.92
N ASN A 254 4.70 -10.25 -3.63
CA ASN A 254 5.84 -10.70 -2.85
C ASN A 254 5.73 -12.19 -2.49
N GLU A 255 4.53 -12.69 -2.24
CA GLU A 255 4.29 -14.12 -2.08
C GLU A 255 4.56 -14.88 -3.38
N ASP A 256 4.18 -14.32 -4.53
CA ASP A 256 4.50 -14.89 -5.83
C ASP A 256 6.02 -14.94 -6.03
N LEU A 257 6.72 -13.81 -5.88
CA LEU A 257 8.17 -13.76 -6.03
C LEU A 257 8.88 -14.82 -5.15
N ARG A 258 8.46 -14.95 -3.90
CA ARG A 258 9.04 -15.92 -2.95
C ARG A 258 8.68 -17.37 -3.26
N GLY A 259 7.49 -17.59 -3.82
CA GLY A 259 6.95 -18.94 -4.05
C GLY A 259 7.28 -19.53 -5.40
N ILE A 260 7.36 -18.72 -6.47
CA ILE A 260 7.59 -19.18 -7.84
C ILE A 260 8.90 -18.66 -8.45
N GLY A 261 9.57 -17.71 -7.79
CA GLY A 261 10.83 -17.13 -8.25
C GLY A 261 10.67 -16.03 -9.29
N VAL A 262 11.79 -15.30 -9.52
CA VAL A 262 11.81 -14.12 -10.39
C VAL A 262 11.52 -14.45 -11.86
N ASP A 263 12.05 -15.54 -12.37
CA ASP A 263 11.93 -15.92 -13.78
C ASP A 263 10.47 -16.27 -14.16
N VAL A 264 9.79 -17.03 -13.29
CA VAL A 264 8.38 -17.39 -13.49
C VAL A 264 7.47 -16.18 -13.35
N LEU A 265 7.77 -15.29 -12.40
CA LEU A 265 7.06 -14.02 -12.24
C LEU A 265 7.27 -13.13 -13.48
N ALA A 266 8.50 -13.06 -14.01
CA ALA A 266 8.81 -12.33 -15.23
C ALA A 266 8.04 -12.85 -16.43
N ALA A 267 8.00 -14.17 -16.61
CA ALA A 267 7.24 -14.81 -17.69
C ALA A 267 5.74 -14.52 -17.58
N ALA A 268 5.17 -14.53 -16.38
CA ALA A 268 3.76 -14.20 -16.16
C ALA A 268 3.46 -12.74 -16.51
N LEU A 269 4.24 -11.79 -15.98
CA LEU A 269 4.05 -10.37 -16.25
C LEU A 269 4.27 -9.99 -17.72
N ARG A 270 5.15 -10.70 -18.43
CA ARG A 270 5.40 -10.48 -19.86
C ARG A 270 4.14 -10.66 -20.72
N ILE A 271 3.25 -11.55 -20.32
CA ILE A 271 1.99 -11.82 -21.04
C ILE A 271 0.95 -10.73 -20.73
N GLU A 272 1.00 -10.14 -19.55
CA GLU A 272 0.05 -9.14 -19.08
C GLU A 272 0.45 -7.70 -19.44
N LEU A 273 1.70 -7.49 -19.81
CA LEU A 273 2.19 -6.20 -20.30
C LEU A 273 1.81 -5.97 -21.76
N ILE A 274 1.52 -4.72 -22.10
CA ILE A 274 1.41 -4.34 -23.51
C ILE A 274 2.77 -4.51 -24.20
N PRO A 275 2.82 -5.00 -25.46
CA PRO A 275 4.09 -5.31 -26.15
C PRO A 275 5.11 -4.18 -26.16
N GLN A 276 4.66 -2.93 -26.26
CA GLN A 276 5.53 -1.74 -26.21
C GLN A 276 6.21 -1.58 -24.84
N ASP A 277 5.49 -1.91 -23.75
CA ASP A 277 6.01 -1.81 -22.39
C ASP A 277 6.91 -2.98 -22.03
N VAL A 278 6.69 -4.15 -22.64
CA VAL A 278 7.64 -5.27 -22.56
C VAL A 278 9.02 -4.83 -23.08
N ALA A 279 9.06 -4.24 -24.26
CA ALA A 279 10.30 -3.78 -24.86
C ALA A 279 10.97 -2.64 -24.07
N ARG A 280 10.18 -1.84 -23.36
CA ARG A 280 10.65 -0.65 -22.62
C ARG A 280 11.12 -0.97 -21.20
N PHE A 281 10.45 -1.87 -20.49
CA PHE A 281 10.61 -2.06 -19.05
C PHE A 281 11.14 -3.43 -18.64
N MET A 282 11.03 -4.46 -19.50
CA MET A 282 11.67 -5.74 -19.27
C MET A 282 13.06 -5.72 -19.91
N HIS A 283 14.10 -5.81 -19.09
CA HIS A 283 15.43 -6.07 -19.64
C HIS A 283 15.42 -7.44 -20.34
N VAL A 284 15.65 -7.43 -21.65
CA VAL A 284 16.16 -8.61 -22.30
C VAL A 284 17.63 -8.64 -21.89
N ASP A 285 18.02 -9.57 -21.02
CA ASP A 285 19.41 -9.91 -20.91
C ASP A 285 19.88 -10.21 -22.33
N ALA A 286 20.69 -9.31 -22.89
CA ALA A 286 21.47 -9.63 -24.07
C ALA A 286 22.36 -10.79 -23.62
N ALA A 287 21.88 -12.01 -23.88
CA ALA A 287 22.69 -13.18 -23.76
C ALA A 287 23.99 -12.87 -24.50
N GLU A 288 25.08 -12.97 -23.76
CA GLU A 288 26.44 -12.95 -24.27
C GLU A 288 26.51 -13.82 -25.53
N THR A 289 26.39 -13.20 -26.69
CA THR A 289 26.88 -13.75 -27.94
C THR A 289 28.30 -13.25 -28.10
N GLY A 290 29.24 -14.04 -27.64
CA GLY A 290 30.65 -13.87 -27.80
C GLY A 290 31.34 -15.19 -27.57
#